data_84a63334ebd1336dee150bcd8b895625
#
_entry.id   84a63334ebd1336dee150bcd8b895625
#
_cell.length_a   1.000
_cell.length_b   1.000
_cell.length_c   1.000
_cell.angle_alpha   90.00
_cell.angle_beta   90.00
_cell.angle_gamma   90.00
#
_symmetry.space_group_name_H-M   'P 1'
#
loop_
_entity.id
_entity.type
_entity.pdbx_description
1 polymer ?
#
loop_
_entity_poly.entity_id
_entity_poly.type
_entity_poly.pdbx_seq_one_letter_code
_entity_poly.pdbx_strand_id
1 'polypeptide(L)'
;MKMSLFGAAAVLFASTSAFAADVYQPEPAPFIDAPEVTVSEASGWYLRGDLGYSFNDLRGAEYFQGSNSNLVDFGSAKLKNGYTVGAGVGYQMNNYLRGDLTFDYMTKSDFRGSTNGECGAGPVACTSSDYSSLTAYTLMANAYVDLGTYGYFTPYVGGGLGGSYVKWKNLNNTACPDAGGACDDTVTHGGRGNWRFAYQLMAGASVDLTCNVKADVGYRFRHTLAGGMFGYAENGGPGRDKGFYSHEIHAGARYSFGGCDQPVYTPEPEPLVYK
;
A
#
# COMPACT_ATOMS: atom_id res chain seq x y z
N MET A 1 -7.96 -22.77 -35.04
CA MET A 1 -9.29 -22.59 -35.66
C MET A 1 -10.35 -22.63 -34.58
N LYS A 2 -10.89 -21.51 -34.15
CA LYS A 2 -12.29 -21.26 -33.80
C LYS A 2 -12.38 -19.83 -33.24
N MET A 3 -13.06 -19.01 -34.03
CA MET A 3 -13.43 -17.62 -33.76
C MET A 3 -14.48 -17.56 -32.68
N SER A 4 -14.42 -16.57 -31.79
CA SER A 4 -15.51 -16.22 -30.87
C SER A 4 -15.94 -14.79 -31.11
N LEU A 5 -17.21 -14.64 -31.36
CA LEU A 5 -17.94 -13.44 -31.72
C LEU A 5 -17.96 -12.39 -30.61
N PHE A 6 -17.72 -11.14 -31.00
CA PHE A 6 -18.11 -9.95 -30.25
C PHE A 6 -19.58 -9.63 -30.51
N GLY A 7 -20.41 -9.64 -29.46
CA GLY A 7 -21.77 -9.17 -29.49
C GLY A 7 -21.84 -7.68 -29.17
N ALA A 8 -22.15 -6.85 -30.15
CA ALA A 8 -22.45 -5.43 -29.97
C ALA A 8 -23.94 -5.28 -29.62
N ALA A 9 -24.24 -4.70 -28.44
CA ALA A 9 -25.58 -4.31 -28.05
C ALA A 9 -25.87 -2.90 -28.60
N ALA A 10 -26.73 -2.80 -29.60
CA ALA A 10 -27.25 -1.54 -30.11
C ALA A 10 -28.49 -1.12 -29.28
N VAL A 11 -28.41 0.07 -28.66
CA VAL A 11 -29.54 0.70 -27.96
C VAL A 11 -30.29 1.56 -28.97
N LEU A 12 -31.52 1.17 -29.29
CA LEU A 12 -32.47 1.92 -30.14
C LEU A 12 -33.16 2.99 -29.30
N PHE A 13 -32.92 4.27 -29.61
CA PHE A 13 -33.74 5.38 -29.11
C PHE A 13 -35.00 5.52 -29.95
N ALA A 14 -36.16 5.25 -29.36
CA ALA A 14 -37.45 5.57 -29.95
C ALA A 14 -37.83 7.01 -29.59
N SER A 15 -37.88 7.89 -30.59
CA SER A 15 -38.36 9.27 -30.47
C SER A 15 -39.89 9.27 -30.57
N THR A 16 -40.57 9.62 -29.48
CA THR A 16 -42.01 9.91 -29.49
C THR A 16 -42.23 11.40 -29.66
N SER A 17 -42.86 11.80 -30.76
CA SER A 17 -43.34 13.17 -31.00
C SER A 17 -44.59 13.43 -30.17
N ALA A 18 -44.53 14.34 -29.20
CA ALA A 18 -45.69 14.81 -28.47
C ALA A 18 -46.32 16.01 -29.19
N PHE A 19 -47.61 15.96 -29.43
CA PHE A 19 -48.41 17.05 -29.94
C PHE A 19 -48.56 18.12 -28.85
N ALA A 20 -48.25 19.39 -29.17
CA ALA A 20 -48.45 20.53 -28.29
C ALA A 20 -49.95 20.82 -28.19
N ALA A 21 -50.49 20.75 -26.99
CA ALA A 21 -51.75 21.39 -26.64
C ALA A 21 -51.46 22.77 -26.11
N ASP A 22 -52.16 23.74 -26.62
CA ASP A 22 -52.05 25.16 -26.21
C ASP A 22 -52.56 25.29 -24.79
N VAL A 23 -51.61 25.47 -23.84
CA VAL A 23 -51.91 25.68 -22.42
C VAL A 23 -51.72 27.14 -22.08
N TYR A 24 -52.81 27.78 -21.59
CA TYR A 24 -52.83 29.09 -20.95
C TYR A 24 -51.59 29.25 -20.04
N GLN A 25 -50.73 30.22 -20.40
CA GLN A 25 -49.54 30.54 -19.60
C GLN A 25 -49.98 31.56 -18.51
N PRO A 26 -50.05 31.12 -17.25
CA PRO A 26 -50.11 32.09 -16.15
C PRO A 26 -48.81 32.88 -16.08
N GLU A 27 -48.89 34.17 -15.76
CA GLU A 27 -47.77 35.06 -15.57
C GLU A 27 -46.72 34.41 -14.65
N PRO A 28 -45.44 34.37 -15.03
CA PRO A 28 -44.43 33.69 -14.22
C PRO A 28 -44.33 34.39 -12.86
N ALA A 29 -44.50 33.61 -11.80
CA ALA A 29 -44.19 34.05 -10.45
C ALA A 29 -42.76 34.59 -10.39
N PRO A 30 -42.47 35.66 -9.62
CA PRO A 30 -41.13 36.18 -9.51
C PRO A 30 -40.18 35.06 -9.07
N PHE A 31 -39.16 34.82 -9.87
CA PHE A 31 -38.09 33.87 -9.51
C PHE A 31 -37.42 34.42 -8.24
N ILE A 32 -37.72 33.77 -7.12
CA ILE A 32 -36.84 33.90 -5.95
C ILE A 32 -35.65 33.02 -6.28
N ASP A 33 -34.53 33.63 -6.67
CA ASP A 33 -33.26 32.95 -6.81
C ASP A 33 -33.00 32.25 -5.48
N ALA A 34 -33.04 30.89 -5.51
CA ALA A 34 -32.60 30.14 -4.37
C ALA A 34 -31.11 30.47 -4.14
N PRO A 35 -30.72 30.73 -2.89
CA PRO A 35 -29.32 31.05 -2.61
C PRO A 35 -28.43 29.98 -3.20
N GLU A 36 -27.52 30.39 -4.07
CA GLU A 36 -26.52 29.53 -4.67
C GLU A 36 -25.65 28.95 -3.55
N VAL A 37 -25.93 27.75 -3.14
CA VAL A 37 -25.10 27.05 -2.15
C VAL A 37 -23.80 26.70 -2.85
N THR A 38 -22.82 27.58 -2.75
CA THR A 38 -21.45 27.26 -3.15
C THR A 38 -20.92 26.21 -2.20
N VAL A 39 -20.99 24.95 -2.62
CA VAL A 39 -20.31 23.87 -1.93
C VAL A 39 -18.82 24.13 -2.09
N SER A 40 -18.17 24.58 -1.03
CA SER A 40 -16.71 24.68 -1.01
C SER A 40 -16.14 23.28 -1.18
N GLU A 41 -15.61 22.98 -2.36
CA GLU A 41 -14.89 21.75 -2.58
C GLU A 41 -13.63 21.76 -1.71
N ALA A 42 -13.50 20.80 -0.81
CA ALA A 42 -12.30 20.63 -0.01
C ALA A 42 -11.14 20.23 -0.94
N SER A 43 -10.35 21.21 -1.38
CA SER A 43 -9.14 20.97 -2.17
C SER A 43 -7.95 21.60 -1.48
N GLY A 44 -6.79 20.96 -1.55
CA GLY A 44 -5.59 21.53 -0.96
C GLY A 44 -4.51 20.48 -0.65
N TRP A 45 -3.34 21.00 -0.34
CA TRP A 45 -2.20 20.20 0.09
C TRP A 45 -2.38 19.69 1.51
N TYR A 46 -1.87 18.51 1.79
CA TYR A 46 -1.79 17.97 3.14
C TYR A 46 -0.47 17.26 3.41
N LEU A 47 -0.11 17.21 4.67
CA LEU A 47 0.94 16.35 5.20
C LEU A 47 0.32 15.22 5.99
N ARG A 48 0.97 14.06 6.00
CA ARG A 48 0.54 12.92 6.82
C ARG A 48 1.71 12.28 7.53
N GLY A 49 1.42 11.64 8.65
CA GLY A 49 2.33 10.76 9.35
C GLY A 49 1.58 9.53 9.83
N ASP A 50 2.21 8.35 9.70
CA ASP A 50 1.59 7.07 10.01
C ASP A 50 2.51 6.21 10.88
N LEU A 51 1.90 5.46 11.79
CA LEU A 51 2.52 4.37 12.54
C LEU A 51 1.74 3.10 12.25
N GLY A 52 2.43 1.99 12.02
CA GLY A 52 1.79 0.73 11.71
C GLY A 52 2.47 -0.47 12.34
N TYR A 53 1.72 -1.54 12.41
CA TYR A 53 2.22 -2.88 12.73
C TYR A 53 1.97 -3.81 11.55
N SER A 54 3.04 -4.40 11.03
CA SER A 54 3.05 -5.22 9.82
C SER A 54 3.20 -6.69 10.17
N PHE A 55 2.24 -7.49 9.74
CA PHE A 55 2.29 -8.95 9.69
C PHE A 55 2.90 -9.33 8.35
N ASN A 56 4.12 -9.89 8.39
CA ASN A 56 4.88 -10.17 7.20
C ASN A 56 4.80 -11.66 6.84
N ASP A 57 4.47 -11.97 5.60
CA ASP A 57 4.44 -13.32 5.05
C ASP A 57 5.42 -13.42 3.87
N LEU A 58 6.53 -14.15 4.09
CA LEU A 58 7.56 -14.39 3.09
C LEU A 58 7.11 -15.50 2.15
N ARG A 59 7.05 -15.23 0.86
CA ARG A 59 6.62 -16.21 -0.17
C ARG A 59 7.60 -17.35 -0.41
N GLY A 60 8.69 -17.40 0.36
CA GLY A 60 9.75 -18.36 0.26
C GLY A 60 11.09 -17.71 -0.09
N ALA A 61 12.12 -18.51 -0.04
CA ALA A 61 13.48 -18.15 -0.46
C ALA A 61 14.12 -19.31 -1.19
N GLU A 62 15.07 -19.01 -2.04
CA GLU A 62 15.85 -20.00 -2.80
C GLU A 62 17.32 -19.57 -2.84
N TYR A 63 18.20 -20.53 -3.01
CA TYR A 63 19.65 -20.32 -3.01
C TYR A 63 20.35 -21.26 -3.98
N PHE A 64 21.52 -20.86 -4.42
CA PHE A 64 22.40 -21.74 -5.21
C PHE A 64 23.25 -22.64 -4.28
N GLN A 65 22.95 -23.91 -4.31
CA GLN A 65 23.66 -24.91 -3.50
C GLN A 65 24.98 -25.29 -4.17
N GLY A 66 26.11 -25.02 -3.49
CA GLY A 66 27.44 -25.32 -3.94
C GLY A 66 27.94 -24.53 -5.17
N SER A 67 27.11 -24.34 -6.17
CA SER A 67 27.44 -23.64 -7.40
C SER A 67 26.25 -22.83 -7.93
N ASN A 68 26.46 -21.97 -8.95
CA ASN A 68 25.40 -21.20 -9.59
C ASN A 68 24.44 -21.99 -10.48
N SER A 69 24.64 -23.28 -10.61
CA SER A 69 23.84 -24.14 -11.50
C SER A 69 22.74 -24.92 -10.80
N ASN A 70 22.79 -25.05 -9.49
CA ASN A 70 21.81 -25.81 -8.72
C ASN A 70 21.01 -24.88 -7.79
N LEU A 71 19.87 -24.34 -8.26
CA LEU A 71 18.97 -23.50 -7.50
C LEU A 71 17.98 -24.38 -6.75
N VAL A 72 17.93 -24.27 -5.42
CA VAL A 72 17.05 -25.03 -4.54
C VAL A 72 16.25 -24.11 -3.61
N ASP A 73 15.08 -24.55 -3.24
CA ASP A 73 14.24 -23.86 -2.26
C ASP A 73 14.73 -24.08 -0.83
N PHE A 74 14.53 -23.07 0.03
CA PHE A 74 14.62 -23.28 1.47
C PHE A 74 13.54 -24.25 1.93
N GLY A 75 13.86 -25.15 2.83
CA GLY A 75 12.91 -26.06 3.46
C GLY A 75 11.90 -25.30 4.32
N SER A 76 12.35 -24.24 4.98
CA SER A 76 11.49 -23.26 5.64
C SER A 76 12.05 -21.84 5.47
N ALA A 77 11.18 -20.85 5.37
CA ALA A 77 11.54 -19.44 5.25
C ALA A 77 10.44 -18.59 5.89
N LYS A 78 10.73 -18.00 7.05
CA LYS A 78 9.75 -17.21 7.82
C LYS A 78 10.33 -15.85 8.16
N LEU A 79 9.51 -14.82 8.04
CA LEU A 79 9.82 -13.45 8.40
C LEU A 79 8.94 -13.05 9.60
N LYS A 80 9.56 -12.48 10.63
CA LYS A 80 8.80 -11.94 11.76
C LYS A 80 8.09 -10.64 11.38
N ASN A 81 7.07 -10.32 12.17
CA ASN A 81 6.36 -9.06 12.10
C ASN A 81 7.27 -7.89 12.46
N GLY A 82 6.88 -6.68 12.06
CA GLY A 82 7.65 -5.46 12.30
C GLY A 82 6.75 -4.24 12.48
N TYR A 83 7.34 -3.14 12.90
CA TYR A 83 6.66 -1.84 12.93
C TYR A 83 6.99 -1.05 11.68
N THR A 84 6.08 -0.17 11.29
CA THR A 84 6.28 0.78 10.20
C THR A 84 6.10 2.20 10.72
N VAL A 85 6.91 3.11 10.18
CA VAL A 85 6.78 4.55 10.41
C VAL A 85 6.81 5.21 9.05
N GLY A 86 5.81 6.03 8.76
CA GLY A 86 5.66 6.67 7.47
C GLY A 86 5.37 8.16 7.57
N ALA A 87 5.74 8.88 6.53
CA ALA A 87 5.35 10.27 6.32
C ALA A 87 5.03 10.47 4.84
N GLY A 88 4.21 11.47 4.54
CA GLY A 88 3.85 11.76 3.16
C GLY A 88 3.32 13.16 2.96
N VAL A 89 3.29 13.54 1.69
CA VAL A 89 2.68 14.76 1.20
C VAL A 89 1.65 14.40 0.15
N GLY A 90 0.49 15.03 0.20
CA GLY A 90 -0.59 14.75 -0.73
C GLY A 90 -1.40 15.97 -1.09
N TYR A 91 -2.30 15.74 -2.01
CA TYR A 91 -3.24 16.74 -2.49
C TYR A 91 -4.65 16.17 -2.52
N GLN A 92 -5.58 16.84 -1.85
CA GLN A 92 -7.01 16.60 -1.94
C GLN A 92 -7.51 17.31 -3.20
N MET A 93 -8.00 16.57 -4.18
CA MET A 93 -8.49 17.15 -5.45
C MET A 93 -9.92 17.66 -5.31
N ASN A 94 -10.75 16.92 -4.61
CA ASN A 94 -12.14 17.24 -4.29
C ASN A 94 -12.58 16.41 -3.06
N ASN A 95 -13.87 16.44 -2.73
CA ASN A 95 -14.43 15.72 -1.57
C ASN A 95 -14.30 14.20 -1.64
N TYR A 96 -13.99 13.64 -2.81
CA TYR A 96 -13.97 12.19 -3.05
C TYR A 96 -12.60 11.65 -3.48
N LEU A 97 -11.73 12.50 -4.02
CA LEU A 97 -10.49 12.04 -4.64
C LEU A 97 -9.27 12.74 -4.05
N ARG A 98 -8.31 11.97 -3.64
CA ARG A 98 -7.00 12.48 -3.15
C ARG A 98 -5.86 11.57 -3.62
N GLY A 99 -4.68 12.15 -3.69
CA GLY A 99 -3.46 11.42 -3.98
C GLY A 99 -2.33 11.85 -3.07
N ASP A 100 -1.39 10.95 -2.80
CA ASP A 100 -0.20 11.29 -2.03
C ASP A 100 1.04 10.52 -2.47
N LEU A 101 2.17 11.05 -2.05
CA LEU A 101 3.47 10.40 -2.10
C LEU A 101 3.88 10.11 -0.66
N THR A 102 4.12 8.84 -0.34
CA THR A 102 4.51 8.40 1.00
C THR A 102 5.88 7.75 1.00
N PHE A 103 6.61 7.98 2.07
CA PHE A 103 7.85 7.30 2.40
C PHE A 103 7.66 6.55 3.72
N ASP A 104 7.81 5.22 3.69
CA ASP A 104 7.65 4.34 4.84
C ASP A 104 8.99 3.66 5.17
N TYR A 105 9.29 3.55 6.45
CA TYR A 105 10.36 2.74 6.99
C TYR A 105 9.79 1.57 7.77
N MET A 106 10.11 0.34 7.33
CA MET A 106 9.84 -0.88 8.09
C MET A 106 11.04 -1.22 8.96
N THR A 107 10.81 -1.32 10.26
CA THR A 107 11.84 -1.68 11.24
C THR A 107 12.39 -3.08 10.99
N LYS A 108 13.43 -3.42 11.74
CA LYS A 108 14.07 -4.74 11.64
C LYS A 108 13.06 -5.86 11.84
N SER A 109 12.92 -6.73 10.83
CA SER A 109 12.18 -8.00 10.87
C SER A 109 13.17 -9.16 10.80
N ASP A 110 13.13 -10.04 11.79
CA ASP A 110 14.02 -11.20 11.85
C ASP A 110 13.53 -12.30 10.89
N PHE A 111 14.47 -12.87 10.18
CA PHE A 111 14.29 -14.04 9.32
C PHE A 111 14.79 -15.29 10.01
N ARG A 112 14.04 -16.38 9.86
CA ARG A 112 14.44 -17.73 10.20
C ARG A 112 14.11 -18.66 9.06
N GLY A 113 15.11 -19.46 8.67
CA GLY A 113 14.99 -20.43 7.60
C GLY A 113 15.68 -21.74 7.95
N SER A 114 15.51 -22.70 7.09
CA SER A 114 16.29 -23.96 7.08
C SER A 114 16.51 -24.41 5.66
N THR A 115 17.67 -25.03 5.43
CA THR A 115 18.01 -25.68 4.15
C THR A 115 18.44 -27.10 4.43
N ASN A 116 18.24 -28.01 3.46
CA ASN A 116 18.67 -29.38 3.54
C ASN A 116 19.88 -29.59 2.62
N GLY A 117 20.86 -30.34 3.07
CA GLY A 117 22.09 -30.61 2.33
C GLY A 117 22.90 -31.72 2.96
N GLU A 118 24.18 -31.72 2.66
CA GLU A 118 25.17 -32.59 3.26
C GLU A 118 26.16 -31.77 4.07
N CYS A 119 26.68 -32.31 5.17
CA CYS A 119 27.69 -31.66 6.00
C CYS A 119 28.75 -32.62 6.48
N GLY A 120 29.83 -32.09 7.07
CA GLY A 120 30.97 -32.87 7.53
C GLY A 120 31.87 -33.41 6.41
N ALA A 121 32.69 -34.38 6.71
CA ALA A 121 33.67 -34.97 5.80
C ALA A 121 33.10 -36.13 4.93
N GLY A 122 31.78 -36.37 4.94
CA GLY A 122 31.12 -37.43 4.18
C GLY A 122 29.66 -37.06 3.85
N PRO A 123 28.96 -37.88 3.06
CA PRO A 123 27.58 -37.61 2.67
C PRO A 123 26.61 -37.85 3.84
N VAL A 124 26.66 -37.00 4.86
CA VAL A 124 25.77 -37.02 6.01
C VAL A 124 24.63 -36.02 5.76
N ALA A 125 23.39 -36.50 5.82
CA ALA A 125 22.23 -35.66 5.69
C ALA A 125 22.16 -34.64 6.85
N CYS A 126 21.96 -33.36 6.50
CA CYS A 126 22.01 -32.25 7.42
C CYS A 126 20.89 -31.26 7.13
N THR A 127 20.38 -30.71 8.20
CA THR A 127 19.44 -29.55 8.15
C THR A 127 20.12 -28.33 8.76
N SER A 128 20.06 -27.19 8.06
CA SER A 128 20.63 -25.94 8.57
C SER A 128 19.62 -25.16 9.41
N SER A 129 20.19 -24.32 10.25
CA SER A 129 19.48 -23.22 10.90
C SER A 129 20.00 -21.90 10.33
N ASP A 130 19.10 -21.15 9.67
CA ASP A 130 19.44 -19.94 8.94
C ASP A 130 18.85 -18.72 9.62
N TYR A 131 19.70 -17.75 9.96
CA TYR A 131 19.30 -16.53 10.63
C TYR A 131 19.75 -15.29 9.86
N SER A 132 18.82 -14.35 9.64
CA SER A 132 19.10 -13.04 9.07
C SER A 132 18.07 -12.03 9.58
N SER A 133 18.09 -10.85 9.03
CA SER A 133 17.01 -9.86 9.23
C SER A 133 16.95 -8.91 8.05
N LEU A 134 15.81 -8.30 7.83
CA LEU A 134 15.63 -7.27 6.82
C LEU A 134 15.09 -5.97 7.43
N THR A 135 15.36 -4.88 6.75
CA THR A 135 14.70 -3.59 6.87
C THR A 135 14.26 -3.15 5.49
N ALA A 136 13.21 -2.33 5.39
CA ALA A 136 12.77 -1.81 4.10
C ALA A 136 12.47 -0.31 4.17
N TYR A 137 12.81 0.40 3.10
CA TYR A 137 12.45 1.79 2.84
C TYR A 137 11.58 1.80 1.60
N THR A 138 10.37 2.31 1.70
CA THR A 138 9.39 2.20 0.63
C THR A 138 8.88 3.59 0.23
N LEU A 139 8.94 3.90 -1.06
CA LEU A 139 8.38 5.10 -1.65
C LEU A 139 7.19 4.71 -2.52
N MET A 140 6.01 5.28 -2.24
CA MET A 140 4.76 4.93 -2.92
C MET A 140 4.02 6.17 -3.39
N ALA A 141 3.51 6.14 -4.62
CA ALA A 141 2.49 7.04 -5.11
C ALA A 141 1.12 6.37 -4.94
N ASN A 142 0.22 7.05 -4.26
CA ASN A 142 -1.08 6.52 -3.86
C ASN A 142 -2.21 7.38 -4.40
N ALA A 143 -3.33 6.74 -4.69
CA ALA A 143 -4.61 7.37 -4.96
C ALA A 143 -5.69 6.77 -4.05
N TYR A 144 -6.61 7.62 -3.59
CA TYR A 144 -7.69 7.23 -2.69
C TYR A 144 -9.02 7.78 -3.18
N VAL A 145 -10.06 7.00 -2.91
CA VAL A 145 -11.45 7.40 -3.07
C VAL A 145 -12.08 7.45 -1.69
N ASP A 146 -12.48 8.63 -1.26
CA ASP A 146 -13.25 8.87 -0.05
C ASP A 146 -14.73 8.62 -0.35
N LEU A 147 -15.37 7.70 0.39
CA LEU A 147 -16.71 7.16 0.07
C LEU A 147 -17.88 8.03 0.59
N GLY A 148 -17.57 9.26 0.97
CA GLY A 148 -18.51 10.20 1.55
C GLY A 148 -18.31 10.36 3.05
N THR A 149 -18.66 11.56 3.57
CA THR A 149 -18.50 11.89 4.98
C THR A 149 -19.81 11.71 5.73
N TYR A 150 -19.80 10.89 6.76
CA TYR A 150 -20.94 10.58 7.64
C TYR A 150 -20.69 11.18 9.03
N GLY A 151 -21.11 12.44 9.22
CA GLY A 151 -20.76 13.20 10.40
C GLY A 151 -19.26 13.53 10.41
N TYR A 152 -18.51 12.99 11.36
CA TYR A 152 -17.05 13.17 11.47
C TYR A 152 -16.23 12.03 10.83
N PHE A 153 -16.88 11.06 10.23
CA PHE A 153 -16.28 9.82 9.75
C PHE A 153 -16.34 9.73 8.23
N THR A 154 -15.18 9.52 7.59
CA THR A 154 -15.05 9.39 6.14
C THR A 154 -14.34 8.07 5.81
N PRO A 155 -15.06 7.01 5.43
CA PRO A 155 -14.44 5.77 4.95
C PRO A 155 -13.76 6.00 3.60
N TYR A 156 -12.66 5.28 3.36
CA TYR A 156 -11.92 5.36 2.11
C TYR A 156 -11.38 4.01 1.65
N VAL A 157 -11.14 3.92 0.36
CA VAL A 157 -10.35 2.86 -0.27
C VAL A 157 -9.25 3.50 -1.12
N GLY A 158 -8.16 2.78 -1.32
CA GLY A 158 -7.06 3.31 -2.10
C GLY A 158 -6.14 2.24 -2.65
N GLY A 159 -5.28 2.66 -3.56
CA GLY A 159 -4.24 1.83 -4.14
C GLY A 159 -2.99 2.65 -4.42
N GLY A 160 -1.85 1.98 -4.48
CA GLY A 160 -0.57 2.64 -4.74
C GLY A 160 0.43 1.74 -5.44
N LEU A 161 1.35 2.39 -6.14
CA LEU A 161 2.46 1.77 -6.85
C LEU A 161 3.75 2.48 -6.46
N GLY A 162 4.86 1.75 -6.42
CA GLY A 162 6.14 2.35 -6.09
C GLY A 162 7.30 1.37 -6.01
N GLY A 163 8.30 1.75 -5.21
CA GLY A 163 9.50 0.97 -5.01
C GLY A 163 9.84 0.79 -3.53
N SER A 164 10.33 -0.38 -3.19
CA SER A 164 10.85 -0.69 -1.86
C SER A 164 12.32 -1.08 -1.94
N TYR A 165 13.17 -0.34 -1.25
CA TYR A 165 14.56 -0.72 -1.02
C TYR A 165 14.63 -1.69 0.14
N VAL A 166 14.74 -2.97 -0.16
CA VAL A 166 14.85 -4.04 0.84
C VAL A 166 16.32 -4.32 1.12
N LYS A 167 16.72 -4.21 2.38
CA LYS A 167 18.09 -4.43 2.84
C LYS A 167 18.12 -5.62 3.79
N TRP A 168 18.69 -6.72 3.33
CA TRP A 168 19.01 -7.89 4.13
C TRP A 168 20.33 -7.70 4.85
N LYS A 169 20.39 -8.16 6.10
CA LYS A 169 21.61 -8.33 6.86
C LYS A 169 22.30 -9.65 6.45
N ASN A 170 23.51 -9.88 6.97
CA ASN A 170 24.19 -11.12 6.75
C ASN A 170 23.31 -12.32 7.14
N LEU A 171 23.35 -13.37 6.32
CA LEU A 171 22.75 -14.65 6.64
C LEU A 171 23.79 -15.54 7.31
N ASN A 172 23.49 -16.02 8.50
CA ASN A 172 24.28 -16.99 9.23
C ASN A 172 23.63 -18.36 9.05
N ASN A 173 24.36 -19.27 8.45
CA ASN A 173 23.95 -20.65 8.19
C ASN A 173 24.77 -21.60 9.06
N THR A 174 24.12 -22.46 9.81
CA THR A 174 24.76 -23.49 10.64
C THR A 174 24.11 -24.83 10.32
N ALA A 175 24.84 -25.77 9.69
CA ALA A 175 24.36 -27.09 9.34
C ALA A 175 24.61 -28.08 10.48
N CYS A 176 23.62 -28.90 10.80
CA CYS A 176 23.70 -29.94 11.82
C CYS A 176 23.25 -31.28 11.26
N PRO A 177 23.95 -32.38 11.59
CA PRO A 177 23.55 -33.72 11.17
C PRO A 177 22.16 -34.10 11.70
N ASP A 178 21.30 -34.63 10.82
CA ASP A 178 19.94 -35.04 11.19
C ASP A 178 19.97 -36.24 12.20
N ALA A 179 21.01 -37.08 12.12
CA ALA A 179 21.21 -38.18 13.05
C ALA A 179 21.80 -37.77 14.40
N GLY A 180 22.06 -36.47 14.59
CA GLY A 180 22.72 -35.93 15.79
C GLY A 180 24.24 -35.92 15.66
N GLY A 181 24.87 -35.11 16.50
CA GLY A 181 26.32 -34.88 16.49
C GLY A 181 26.66 -33.40 16.55
N ALA A 182 27.96 -33.08 16.37
CA ALA A 182 28.41 -31.69 16.29
C ALA A 182 27.98 -31.08 14.95
N CYS A 183 27.47 -29.84 15.03
CA CYS A 183 27.18 -29.03 13.85
C CYS A 183 28.49 -28.54 13.21
N ASP A 184 28.42 -28.21 11.93
CA ASP A 184 29.49 -27.52 11.22
C ASP A 184 29.67 -26.09 11.75
N ASP A 185 30.80 -25.44 11.46
CA ASP A 185 31.03 -24.07 11.73
C ASP A 185 29.99 -23.16 11.02
N THR A 186 29.60 -22.10 11.68
CA THR A 186 28.64 -21.15 11.09
C THR A 186 29.25 -20.41 9.89
N VAL A 187 28.67 -20.58 8.74
CA VAL A 187 29.02 -19.87 7.51
C VAL A 187 28.21 -18.58 7.42
N THR A 188 28.88 -17.47 7.11
CA THR A 188 28.25 -16.15 6.98
C THR A 188 28.23 -15.70 5.54
N HIS A 189 27.04 -15.53 4.99
CA HIS A 189 26.80 -14.91 3.68
C HIS A 189 26.57 -13.42 3.83
N GLY A 190 27.23 -12.60 3.03
CA GLY A 190 27.04 -11.15 3.03
C GLY A 190 25.62 -10.77 2.57
N GLY A 191 24.93 -9.96 3.37
CA GLY A 191 23.59 -9.47 3.06
C GLY A 191 23.58 -8.54 1.84
N ARG A 192 22.44 -8.42 1.18
CA ARG A 192 22.22 -7.57 -0.01
C ARG A 192 21.10 -6.57 0.19
N GLY A 193 21.24 -5.42 -0.48
CA GLY A 193 20.18 -4.42 -0.59
C GLY A 193 19.87 -4.16 -2.05
N ASN A 194 18.59 -4.10 -2.39
CA ASN A 194 18.14 -3.79 -3.76
C ASN A 194 16.76 -3.15 -3.77
N TRP A 195 16.54 -2.31 -4.80
CA TRP A 195 15.24 -1.77 -5.11
C TRP A 195 14.36 -2.81 -5.78
N ARG A 196 13.09 -2.86 -5.37
CA ARG A 196 12.09 -3.78 -5.88
C ARG A 196 10.80 -3.02 -6.13
N PHE A 197 10.08 -3.42 -7.16
CA PHE A 197 8.74 -2.91 -7.36
C PHE A 197 7.82 -3.36 -6.22
N ALA A 198 6.96 -2.46 -5.77
CA ALA A 198 5.94 -2.73 -4.77
C ALA A 198 4.61 -2.12 -5.19
N TYR A 199 3.51 -2.79 -4.82
CA TYR A 199 2.17 -2.23 -4.92
C TYR A 199 1.41 -2.46 -3.62
N GLN A 200 0.40 -1.64 -3.39
CA GLN A 200 -0.41 -1.73 -2.18
C GLN A 200 -1.88 -1.42 -2.45
N LEU A 201 -2.73 -2.00 -1.61
CA LEU A 201 -4.16 -1.73 -1.51
C LEU A 201 -4.48 -1.29 -0.09
N MET A 202 -5.39 -0.35 0.06
CA MET A 202 -5.70 0.26 1.35
C MET A 202 -7.20 0.40 1.51
N ALA A 203 -7.65 0.22 2.74
CA ALA A 203 -9.01 0.55 3.15
C ALA A 203 -8.96 1.06 4.60
N GLY A 204 -9.76 2.06 4.90
CA GLY A 204 -9.74 2.65 6.22
C GLY A 204 -10.79 3.73 6.39
N ALA A 205 -10.59 4.53 7.42
CA ALA A 205 -11.44 5.65 7.72
C ALA A 205 -10.65 6.82 8.28
N SER A 206 -11.07 8.02 7.92
CA SER A 206 -10.62 9.27 8.51
C SER A 206 -11.66 9.80 9.47
N VAL A 207 -11.21 10.40 10.56
CA VAL A 207 -12.06 11.09 11.54
C VAL A 207 -11.60 12.54 11.62
N ASP A 208 -12.53 13.47 11.44
CA ASP A 208 -12.27 14.91 11.51
C ASP A 208 -12.11 15.31 12.98
N LEU A 209 -10.89 15.67 13.38
CA LEU A 209 -10.59 16.17 14.73
C LEU A 209 -10.75 17.68 14.83
N THR A 210 -10.31 18.37 13.79
CA THR A 210 -10.47 19.82 13.61
C THR A 210 -10.66 20.12 12.11
N CYS A 211 -10.90 21.36 11.74
CA CYS A 211 -10.98 21.76 10.32
C CYS A 211 -9.69 21.47 9.52
N ASN A 212 -8.52 21.41 10.20
CA ASN A 212 -7.23 21.15 9.53
C ASN A 212 -6.66 19.77 9.83
N VAL A 213 -7.13 19.06 10.87
CA VAL A 213 -6.54 17.81 11.34
C VAL A 213 -7.54 16.68 11.25
N LYS A 214 -7.14 15.62 10.56
CA LYS A 214 -7.88 14.36 10.49
C LYS A 214 -7.01 13.24 11.08
N ALA A 215 -7.61 12.36 11.87
CA ALA A 215 -7.00 11.09 12.24
C ALA A 215 -7.38 10.03 11.22
N ASP A 216 -6.43 9.20 10.85
CA ASP A 216 -6.64 8.09 9.92
C ASP A 216 -6.38 6.76 10.64
N VAL A 217 -7.23 5.77 10.42
CA VAL A 217 -7.01 4.38 10.82
C VAL A 217 -7.37 3.46 9.67
N GLY A 218 -6.54 2.46 9.42
CA GLY A 218 -6.78 1.62 8.26
C GLY A 218 -5.95 0.34 8.22
N TYR A 219 -6.26 -0.42 7.21
CA TYR A 219 -5.54 -1.61 6.81
C TYR A 219 -4.86 -1.35 5.47
N ARG A 220 -3.60 -1.82 5.34
CA ARG A 220 -2.80 -1.76 4.13
C ARG A 220 -2.25 -3.14 3.81
N PHE A 221 -2.57 -3.64 2.64
CA PHE A 221 -1.92 -4.79 2.03
C PHE A 221 -0.83 -4.30 1.10
N ARG A 222 0.40 -4.75 1.27
CA ARG A 222 1.53 -4.44 0.38
C ARG A 222 2.18 -5.72 -0.12
N HIS A 223 2.45 -5.80 -1.42
CA HIS A 223 3.29 -6.82 -2.01
C HIS A 223 4.60 -6.21 -2.49
N THR A 224 5.71 -6.71 -1.97
CA THR A 224 7.07 -6.39 -2.42
C THR A 224 7.59 -7.56 -3.22
N LEU A 225 8.00 -7.33 -4.47
CA LEU A 225 8.44 -8.38 -5.38
C LEU A 225 9.77 -9.01 -4.95
N ALA A 226 10.09 -10.15 -5.57
CA ALA A 226 11.30 -10.93 -5.36
C ALA A 226 12.58 -10.12 -5.56
N GLY A 227 13.66 -10.53 -4.85
CA GLY A 227 14.96 -9.91 -5.02
C GLY A 227 16.08 -10.64 -4.32
N GLY A 228 17.32 -10.15 -4.49
CA GLY A 228 18.50 -10.72 -3.86
C GLY A 228 18.45 -10.61 -2.35
N MET A 229 18.81 -11.67 -1.66
CA MET A 229 18.82 -11.79 -0.21
C MET A 229 20.25 -11.76 0.35
N PHE A 230 21.12 -12.61 -0.15
CA PHE A 230 22.51 -12.68 0.27
C PHE A 230 23.43 -13.03 -0.90
N GLY A 231 24.74 -12.80 -0.70
CA GLY A 231 25.78 -13.09 -1.66
C GLY A 231 26.45 -14.46 -1.46
N TYR A 232 27.60 -14.62 -2.10
CA TYR A 232 28.46 -15.78 -1.93
C TYR A 232 29.05 -15.85 -0.53
N ALA A 233 29.32 -17.07 -0.07
CA ALA A 233 30.21 -17.39 1.03
C ALA A 233 31.19 -18.49 0.60
N GLU A 234 32.08 -18.90 1.47
CA GLU A 234 33.02 -19.94 1.24
C GLU A 234 32.31 -21.20 0.83
N ASN A 235 31.82 -21.90 0.53
CA ASN A 235 31.09 -23.11 0.17
C ASN A 235 29.60 -22.90 -0.13
N GLY A 236 29.18 -21.67 -0.43
CA GLY A 236 27.77 -21.39 -0.70
C GLY A 236 27.56 -20.31 -1.77
N GLY A 237 26.56 -20.52 -2.62
CA GLY A 237 26.13 -19.55 -3.62
C GLY A 237 25.20 -18.48 -3.05
N PRO A 238 24.82 -17.52 -3.88
CA PRO A 238 23.90 -16.44 -3.47
C PRO A 238 22.48 -16.98 -3.35
N GLY A 239 21.66 -16.23 -2.60
CA GLY A 239 20.23 -16.50 -2.46
C GLY A 239 19.37 -15.29 -2.75
N ARG A 240 18.12 -15.58 -3.00
CA ARG A 240 17.07 -14.59 -3.22
C ARG A 240 15.78 -15.00 -2.52
N ASP A 241 14.99 -14.03 -2.13
CA ASP A 241 13.61 -14.26 -1.67
C ASP A 241 12.63 -14.16 -2.84
N LYS A 242 11.50 -14.84 -2.72
CA LYS A 242 10.41 -14.83 -3.70
C LYS A 242 9.45 -13.65 -3.52
N GLY A 243 9.87 -12.63 -2.74
CA GLY A 243 9.04 -11.52 -2.33
C GLY A 243 8.24 -11.80 -1.06
N PHE A 244 7.57 -10.78 -0.55
CA PHE A 244 6.76 -10.92 0.67
C PHE A 244 5.51 -10.07 0.62
N TYR A 245 4.49 -10.54 1.31
CA TYR A 245 3.28 -9.79 1.61
C TYR A 245 3.41 -9.15 3.00
N SER A 246 2.88 -7.95 3.11
CA SER A 246 2.76 -7.24 4.38
C SER A 246 1.30 -6.83 4.58
N HIS A 247 0.70 -7.34 5.64
CA HIS A 247 -0.62 -6.99 6.10
C HIS A 247 -0.45 -6.03 7.28
N GLU A 248 -0.78 -4.77 7.10
CA GLU A 248 -0.49 -3.73 8.06
C GLU A 248 -1.77 -3.10 8.59
N ILE A 249 -1.84 -2.97 9.91
CA ILE A 249 -2.81 -2.10 10.57
C ILE A 249 -2.04 -0.82 10.90
N HIS A 250 -2.55 0.32 10.49
CA HIS A 250 -1.91 1.60 10.72
C HIS A 250 -2.88 2.64 11.31
N ALA A 251 -2.32 3.54 12.06
CA ALA A 251 -2.98 4.76 12.53
C ALA A 251 -2.07 5.96 12.22
N GLY A 252 -2.66 7.08 11.91
CA GLY A 252 -1.92 8.27 11.55
C GLY A 252 -2.73 9.55 11.72
N ALA A 253 -2.09 10.64 11.36
CA ALA A 253 -2.74 11.94 11.32
C ALA A 253 -2.39 12.64 10.00
N ARG A 254 -3.33 13.45 9.55
CA ARG A 254 -3.23 14.24 8.33
C ARG A 254 -3.54 15.69 8.66
N TYR A 255 -2.66 16.60 8.27
CA TYR A 255 -2.84 18.05 8.40
C TYR A 255 -3.08 18.66 7.02
N SER A 256 -4.25 19.25 6.82
CA SER A 256 -4.65 19.93 5.58
C SER A 256 -4.42 21.43 5.70
N PHE A 257 -3.74 22.01 4.72
CA PHE A 257 -3.52 23.46 4.66
C PHE A 257 -4.78 24.14 4.15
N GLY A 258 -5.24 25.20 4.83
CA GLY A 258 -6.43 25.98 4.43
C GLY A 258 -7.77 25.32 4.79
N GLY A 259 -7.79 24.22 5.54
CA GLY A 259 -9.04 23.54 5.91
C GLY A 259 -10.00 24.36 6.79
N CYS A 260 -9.50 25.41 7.46
CA CYS A 260 -10.33 26.33 8.27
C CYS A 260 -10.78 27.59 7.51
N ASP A 261 -10.30 27.78 6.27
CA ASP A 261 -10.68 28.91 5.44
C ASP A 261 -12.05 28.64 4.82
N GLN A 262 -13.11 28.78 5.63
CA GLN A 262 -14.48 28.73 5.12
C GLN A 262 -14.79 30.03 4.41
N PRO A 263 -15.44 30.03 3.23
CA PRO A 263 -15.94 31.26 2.64
C PRO A 263 -16.94 31.90 3.60
N VAL A 264 -16.63 33.13 4.02
CA VAL A 264 -17.56 33.90 4.82
C VAL A 264 -18.77 34.21 3.94
N TYR A 265 -19.94 33.66 4.27
CA TYR A 265 -21.19 34.01 3.65
C TYR A 265 -21.46 35.49 3.99
N THR A 266 -21.25 36.38 3.04
CA THR A 266 -21.77 37.73 3.08
C THR A 266 -23.18 37.69 2.48
N PRO A 267 -24.26 37.83 3.29
CA PRO A 267 -25.61 37.93 2.73
C PRO A 267 -25.66 39.11 1.79
N GLU A 268 -26.22 38.89 0.60
CA GLU A 268 -26.47 39.97 -0.36
C GLU A 268 -27.39 41.01 0.30
N PRO A 269 -27.10 42.30 0.16
CA PRO A 269 -27.92 43.36 0.77
C PRO A 269 -29.35 43.24 0.23
N GLU A 270 -30.34 43.26 1.13
CA GLU A 270 -31.76 43.24 0.76
C GLU A 270 -32.07 44.33 -0.28
N PRO A 271 -32.79 43.99 -1.36
CA PRO A 271 -33.15 44.96 -2.38
C PRO A 271 -33.97 46.09 -1.75
N LEU A 272 -33.51 47.32 -1.96
CA LEU A 272 -34.21 48.50 -1.50
C LEU A 272 -35.58 48.56 -2.16
N VAL A 273 -36.64 48.29 -1.39
CA VAL A 273 -38.01 48.46 -1.82
C VAL A 273 -38.33 49.95 -1.83
N TYR A 274 -38.26 50.59 -3.00
CA TYR A 274 -38.81 51.94 -3.18
C TYR A 274 -40.35 51.88 -3.13
N LYS A 275 -40.93 52.60 -2.18
CA LYS A 275 -42.37 52.84 -2.05
C LYS A 275 -42.81 53.93 -2.96
#